data_38784c9e9c3cac2f1157bd67dd015723
#
_entry.id   38784c9e9c3cac2f1157bd67dd015723
#
_cell.length_a   1.000
_cell.length_b   1.000
_cell.length_c   1.000
_cell.angle_alpha   90.00
_cell.angle_beta   90.00
_cell.angle_gamma   90.00
#
_symmetry.space_group_name_H-M   'P 1'
#
loop_
_entity.id
_entity.type
_entity.pdbx_description
1 polymer ?
#
loop_
_entity_poly.entity_id
_entity_poly.type
_entity_poly.pdbx_seq_one_letter_code
_entity_poly.pdbx_strand_id
1 'polypeptide(L)'
;MKQRKLFVTTALPYANGAFHMGHIMEYIQADIWVRHERMCGNIVHFVGADDVHGAPIMIAAQKRGLTPQAFVAEIAAGRKQYLDGFHISHDYWGSTDSPENHELSQEIYRRLKNAGLIYTKDVEQFYDTVKGMFLADRFIKGTCPRCGAPDQYGDNCEKCSAVYSPTEVINPYSTLSGSRPELRTSTHYFFKLSDPECVKFLREWTTGNGKDGLPRVQEEVLAKDSEWLGTDGHLTDWDISRDAPYFGIDIPDSPGN
;
A
#
# COMPACT_ATOMS: atom_id res chain seq x y z
N MET A 1 20.33 -17.19 28.47
CA MET A 1 20.29 -16.65 27.06
C MET A 1 20.44 -15.14 27.11
N LYS A 2 21.05 -14.51 26.09
CA LYS A 2 21.19 -13.05 26.05
C LYS A 2 19.78 -12.45 25.72
N GLN A 3 19.34 -11.47 26.51
CA GLN A 3 18.09 -10.78 26.31
C GLN A 3 18.04 -10.14 24.90
N ARG A 4 16.97 -10.37 24.15
CA ARG A 4 16.74 -9.79 22.83
C ARG A 4 15.91 -8.51 22.98
N LYS A 5 16.11 -7.57 22.04
CA LYS A 5 15.23 -6.42 21.80
C LYS A 5 14.51 -6.66 20.50
N LEU A 6 13.20 -6.76 20.55
CA LEU A 6 12.34 -7.10 19.43
C LEU A 6 11.39 -5.95 19.12
N PHE A 7 11.29 -5.60 17.86
CA PHE A 7 10.25 -4.71 17.34
C PHE A 7 9.34 -5.56 16.45
N VAL A 8 8.06 -5.63 16.81
CA VAL A 8 7.08 -6.52 16.20
C VAL A 8 5.96 -5.72 15.63
N THR A 9 5.62 -5.99 14.40
CA THR A 9 4.46 -5.43 13.71
C THR A 9 3.79 -6.51 12.88
N THR A 10 2.53 -6.30 12.55
CA THR A 10 1.72 -7.14 11.65
C THR A 10 1.37 -6.34 10.40
N ALA A 11 0.69 -6.95 9.43
CA ALA A 11 0.10 -6.20 8.34
C ALA A 11 -0.86 -5.14 8.89
N LEU A 12 -0.74 -3.91 8.38
CA LEU A 12 -1.63 -2.83 8.80
C LEU A 12 -3.02 -3.04 8.18
N PRO A 13 -4.10 -2.97 8.99
CA PRO A 13 -5.44 -3.17 8.47
C PRO A 13 -5.85 -1.96 7.64
N TYR A 14 -6.29 -2.22 6.42
CA TYR A 14 -6.78 -1.17 5.55
C TYR A 14 -8.09 -0.59 6.09
N ALA A 15 -8.13 0.73 6.31
CA ALA A 15 -9.21 1.41 7.02
C ALA A 15 -10.44 1.70 6.11
N ASN A 16 -10.78 0.81 5.19
CA ASN A 16 -11.95 0.92 4.33
C ASN A 16 -13.22 0.30 4.94
N GLY A 17 -13.13 -0.30 6.12
CA GLY A 17 -14.24 -0.93 6.82
C GLY A 17 -13.88 -1.41 8.23
N ALA A 18 -14.84 -2.02 8.91
CA ALA A 18 -14.65 -2.61 10.23
C ALA A 18 -13.71 -3.83 10.17
N PHE A 19 -13.17 -4.23 11.33
CA PHE A 19 -12.44 -5.50 11.45
C PHE A 19 -13.32 -6.69 11.08
N HIS A 20 -12.71 -7.67 10.46
CA HIS A 20 -13.28 -9.00 10.23
C HIS A 20 -12.33 -10.09 10.76
N MET A 21 -12.80 -11.33 10.79
CA MET A 21 -12.04 -12.46 11.36
C MET A 21 -10.64 -12.62 10.78
N GLY A 22 -10.45 -12.31 9.48
CA GLY A 22 -9.12 -12.39 8.85
C GLY A 22 -8.09 -11.44 9.50
N HIS A 23 -8.48 -10.22 9.83
CA HIS A 23 -7.62 -9.28 10.55
C HIS A 23 -7.33 -9.76 11.97
N ILE A 24 -8.38 -10.15 12.72
CA ILE A 24 -8.26 -10.53 14.13
C ILE A 24 -7.37 -11.76 14.31
N MET A 25 -7.45 -12.72 13.39
CA MET A 25 -6.64 -13.95 13.46
C MET A 25 -5.14 -13.67 13.43
N GLU A 26 -4.70 -12.77 12.55
CA GLU A 26 -3.30 -12.37 12.48
C GLU A 26 -2.83 -11.71 13.78
N TYR A 27 -3.64 -10.81 14.33
CA TYR A 27 -3.29 -10.11 15.58
C TYR A 27 -3.27 -11.04 16.78
N ILE A 28 -4.17 -12.03 16.87
CA ILE A 28 -4.15 -13.07 17.90
C ILE A 28 -2.85 -13.88 17.82
N GLN A 29 -2.45 -14.31 16.63
CA GLN A 29 -1.23 -15.08 16.43
C GLN A 29 0.01 -14.27 16.84
N ALA A 30 0.08 -13.00 16.43
CA ALA A 30 1.17 -12.12 16.81
C ALA A 30 1.22 -11.85 18.31
N ASP A 31 0.07 -11.59 18.96
CA ASP A 31 0.00 -11.34 20.40
C ASP A 31 0.43 -12.59 21.22
N ILE A 32 0.06 -13.79 20.80
CA ILE A 32 0.51 -15.04 21.43
C ILE A 32 2.04 -15.13 21.37
N TRP A 33 2.63 -14.87 20.22
CA TRP A 33 4.08 -14.91 20.05
C TRP A 33 4.77 -13.81 20.87
N VAL A 34 4.24 -12.60 20.88
CA VAL A 34 4.74 -11.46 21.68
C VAL A 34 4.72 -11.79 23.17
N ARG A 35 3.62 -12.37 23.67
CA ARG A 35 3.51 -12.81 25.08
C ARG A 35 4.56 -13.85 25.40
N HIS A 36 4.75 -14.84 24.53
CA HIS A 36 5.80 -15.85 24.71
C HIS A 36 7.19 -15.21 24.82
N GLU A 37 7.55 -14.32 23.92
CA GLU A 37 8.86 -13.64 23.94
C GLU A 37 9.06 -12.79 25.20
N ARG A 38 8.02 -12.09 25.66
CA ARG A 38 8.03 -11.35 26.92
C ARG A 38 8.22 -12.28 28.12
N MET A 39 7.55 -13.44 28.14
CA MET A 39 7.71 -14.46 29.19
C MET A 39 9.13 -15.06 29.19
N CYS A 40 9.79 -15.14 28.05
CA CYS A 40 11.19 -15.52 27.92
C CYS A 40 12.18 -14.43 28.39
N GLY A 41 11.67 -13.29 28.86
CA GLY A 41 12.50 -12.18 29.40
C GLY A 41 13.03 -11.24 28.31
N ASN A 42 12.53 -11.31 27.08
CA ASN A 42 12.90 -10.41 26.01
C ASN A 42 12.16 -9.06 26.13
N ILE A 43 12.77 -7.99 25.63
CA ILE A 43 12.13 -6.67 25.49
C ILE A 43 11.42 -6.65 24.16
N VAL A 44 10.09 -6.53 24.17
CA VAL A 44 9.28 -6.55 22.93
C VAL A 44 8.45 -5.29 22.86
N HIS A 45 8.61 -4.54 21.77
CA HIS A 45 7.73 -3.46 21.36
C HIS A 45 6.80 -3.98 20.26
N PHE A 46 5.52 -4.13 20.59
CA PHE A 46 4.49 -4.58 19.68
C PHE A 46 3.64 -3.40 19.23
N VAL A 47 3.74 -3.02 17.96
CA VAL A 47 3.08 -1.84 17.40
C VAL A 47 2.19 -2.20 16.21
N GLY A 48 1.12 -1.44 16.06
CA GLY A 48 0.21 -1.52 14.92
C GLY A 48 -0.23 -0.13 14.48
N ALA A 49 -0.86 -0.05 13.34
CA ALA A 49 -1.45 1.19 12.82
C ALA A 49 -2.57 0.87 11.84
N ASP A 50 -3.47 1.83 11.60
CA ASP A 50 -4.40 1.78 10.49
C ASP A 50 -3.71 2.26 9.20
N ASP A 51 -3.87 1.51 8.11
CA ASP A 51 -3.54 1.94 6.75
C ASP A 51 -4.72 2.75 6.19
N VAL A 52 -4.53 4.07 6.02
CA VAL A 52 -5.67 5.01 5.85
C VAL A 52 -5.69 5.77 4.53
N HIS A 53 -4.79 5.51 3.60
CA HIS A 53 -4.69 6.27 2.36
C HIS A 53 -5.32 5.55 1.16
N GLY A 54 -5.54 6.27 0.06
CA GLY A 54 -5.86 5.71 -1.24
C GLY A 54 -7.31 5.84 -1.71
N ALA A 55 -7.49 5.55 -3.00
CA ALA A 55 -8.76 5.70 -3.69
C ALA A 55 -9.93 4.90 -3.08
N PRO A 56 -9.78 3.65 -2.61
CA PRO A 56 -10.89 2.91 -2.00
C PRO A 56 -11.46 3.60 -0.74
N ILE A 57 -10.62 4.26 0.05
CA ILE A 57 -11.06 5.04 1.22
C ILE A 57 -11.83 6.28 0.77
N MET A 58 -11.34 6.99 -0.26
CA MET A 58 -12.04 8.14 -0.83
C MET A 58 -13.43 7.73 -1.35
N ILE A 59 -13.54 6.59 -2.05
CA ILE A 59 -14.82 6.05 -2.54
C ILE A 59 -15.76 5.73 -1.37
N ALA A 60 -15.25 5.06 -0.34
CA ALA A 60 -16.04 4.67 0.83
C ALA A 60 -16.54 5.90 1.60
N ALA A 61 -15.68 6.90 1.79
CA ALA A 61 -16.02 8.18 2.41
C ALA A 61 -17.11 8.92 1.61
N GLN A 62 -16.93 9.04 0.30
CA GLN A 62 -17.88 9.69 -0.59
C GLN A 62 -19.28 9.05 -0.54
N LYS A 63 -19.36 7.71 -0.56
CA LYS A 63 -20.63 6.97 -0.43
C LYS A 63 -21.38 7.28 0.87
N ARG A 64 -20.66 7.68 1.92
CA ARG A 64 -21.23 8.06 3.22
C ARG A 64 -21.40 9.57 3.41
N GLY A 65 -21.04 10.38 2.41
CA GLY A 65 -21.08 11.85 2.49
C GLY A 65 -20.06 12.42 3.49
N LEU A 66 -18.95 11.74 3.71
CA LEU A 66 -17.88 12.12 4.64
C LEU A 66 -16.62 12.54 3.89
N THR A 67 -15.75 13.31 4.55
CA THR A 67 -14.35 13.45 4.10
C THR A 67 -13.58 12.16 4.37
N PRO A 68 -12.50 11.85 3.62
CA PRO A 68 -11.65 10.69 3.91
C PRO A 68 -11.15 10.66 5.36
N GLN A 69 -10.72 11.81 5.88
CA GLN A 69 -10.24 11.96 7.26
C GLN A 69 -11.32 11.63 8.29
N ALA A 70 -12.54 12.14 8.11
CA ALA A 70 -13.66 11.84 9.02
C ALA A 70 -14.04 10.35 8.96
N PHE A 71 -14.02 9.77 7.77
CA PHE A 71 -14.31 8.35 7.57
C PHE A 71 -13.30 7.45 8.30
N VAL A 72 -12.00 7.67 8.11
CA VAL A 72 -10.97 6.84 8.77
C VAL A 72 -10.94 7.05 10.28
N ALA A 73 -11.27 8.26 10.77
CA ALA A 73 -11.38 8.52 12.21
C ALA A 73 -12.52 7.69 12.86
N GLU A 74 -13.67 7.54 12.19
CA GLU A 74 -14.75 6.66 12.68
C GLU A 74 -14.32 5.19 12.70
N ILE A 75 -13.62 4.73 11.67
CA ILE A 75 -13.09 3.37 11.61
C ILE A 75 -12.10 3.14 12.76
N ALA A 76 -11.15 4.05 12.97
CA ALA A 76 -10.16 3.98 14.04
C ALA A 76 -10.81 3.91 15.42
N ALA A 77 -11.85 4.72 15.68
CA ALA A 77 -12.60 4.70 16.93
C ALA A 77 -13.23 3.33 17.24
N GLY A 78 -13.58 2.56 16.20
CA GLY A 78 -14.14 1.22 16.34
C GLY A 78 -13.11 0.11 16.61
N ARG A 79 -11.80 0.35 16.44
CA ARG A 79 -10.76 -0.70 16.52
C ARG A 79 -10.58 -1.27 17.93
N LYS A 80 -10.54 -0.39 18.91
CA LYS A 80 -10.18 -0.74 20.30
C LYS A 80 -11.07 -1.85 20.88
N GLN A 81 -12.37 -1.81 20.64
CA GLN A 81 -13.30 -2.83 21.17
C GLN A 81 -12.96 -4.24 20.70
N TYR A 82 -12.47 -4.42 19.46
CA TYR A 82 -12.08 -5.72 18.94
C TYR A 82 -10.76 -6.19 19.54
N LEU A 83 -9.78 -5.31 19.63
CA LEU A 83 -8.47 -5.62 20.21
C LEU A 83 -8.62 -5.99 21.68
N ASP A 84 -9.37 -5.21 22.46
CA ASP A 84 -9.65 -5.46 23.88
C ASP A 84 -10.44 -6.78 24.06
N GLY A 85 -11.43 -7.04 23.21
CA GLY A 85 -12.27 -8.23 23.26
C GLY A 85 -11.49 -9.54 23.10
N PHE A 86 -10.39 -9.52 22.37
CA PHE A 86 -9.46 -10.65 22.22
C PHE A 86 -8.20 -10.52 23.08
N HIS A 87 -8.15 -9.55 23.99
CA HIS A 87 -7.02 -9.29 24.88
C HIS A 87 -5.71 -9.03 24.15
N ILE A 88 -5.75 -8.49 22.93
CA ILE A 88 -4.57 -8.13 22.14
C ILE A 88 -4.03 -6.81 22.65
N SER A 89 -2.76 -6.79 23.08
CA SER A 89 -2.15 -5.62 23.72
C SER A 89 -0.97 -5.10 22.90
N HIS A 90 -1.24 -4.14 22.02
CA HIS A 90 -0.19 -3.34 21.40
C HIS A 90 0.38 -2.32 22.40
N ASP A 91 1.69 -2.07 22.32
CA ASP A 91 2.31 -0.95 23.06
C ASP A 91 1.93 0.39 22.45
N TYR A 92 1.69 0.41 21.13
CA TYR A 92 1.24 1.58 20.40
C TYR A 92 0.38 1.18 19.19
N TRP A 93 -0.68 1.94 18.94
CA TRP A 93 -1.49 1.86 17.74
C TRP A 93 -1.57 3.23 17.08
N GLY A 94 -1.08 3.35 15.86
CA GLY A 94 -0.96 4.59 15.12
C GLY A 94 -1.84 4.67 13.87
N SER A 95 -1.43 5.52 12.96
CA SER A 95 -2.04 5.71 11.64
C SER A 95 -0.97 6.02 10.61
N THR A 96 -1.14 5.57 9.38
CA THR A 96 -0.28 5.98 8.27
C THR A 96 -0.47 7.46 7.88
N ASP A 97 -1.50 8.13 8.39
CA ASP A 97 -1.73 9.58 8.27
C ASP A 97 -1.22 10.38 9.48
N SER A 98 -0.30 9.80 10.28
CA SER A 98 0.32 10.53 11.39
C SER A 98 1.35 11.54 10.89
N PRO A 99 1.56 12.67 11.61
CA PRO A 99 2.58 13.65 11.25
C PRO A 99 3.98 13.05 11.13
N GLU A 100 4.32 12.09 12.00
CA GLU A 100 5.60 11.39 11.98
C GLU A 100 5.77 10.55 10.70
N ASN A 101 4.70 9.89 10.24
CA ASN A 101 4.75 9.12 9.01
C ASN A 101 4.89 10.03 7.77
N HIS A 102 4.21 11.19 7.77
CA HIS A 102 4.39 12.19 6.73
C HIS A 102 5.84 12.68 6.66
N GLU A 103 6.43 13.05 7.80
CA GLU A 103 7.82 13.50 7.88
C GLU A 103 8.79 12.43 7.38
N LEU A 104 8.66 11.19 7.87
CA LEU A 104 9.54 10.08 7.50
C LEU A 104 9.41 9.68 6.03
N SER A 105 8.18 9.65 5.49
CA SER A 105 7.94 9.33 4.08
C SER A 105 8.58 10.37 3.17
N GLN A 106 8.42 11.65 3.50
CA GLN A 106 9.04 12.74 2.77
C GLN A 106 10.57 12.74 2.90
N GLU A 107 11.12 12.35 4.06
CA GLU A 107 12.56 12.21 4.23
C GLU A 107 13.12 11.05 3.41
N ILE A 108 12.43 9.90 3.36
CA ILE A 108 12.80 8.77 2.48
C ILE A 108 12.81 9.23 1.02
N TYR A 109 11.78 9.94 0.58
CA TYR A 109 11.71 10.49 -0.77
C TYR A 109 12.94 11.38 -1.08
N ARG A 110 13.26 12.33 -0.18
CA ARG A 110 14.41 13.22 -0.37
C ARG A 110 15.73 12.46 -0.47
N ARG A 111 15.92 11.43 0.36
CA ARG A 111 17.12 10.58 0.31
C ARG A 111 17.25 9.81 -1.00
N LEU A 112 16.15 9.20 -1.46
CA LEU A 112 16.11 8.49 -2.74
C LEU A 112 16.38 9.44 -3.91
N LYS A 113 15.80 10.65 -3.88
CA LYS A 113 16.04 11.68 -4.88
C LYS A 113 17.52 12.11 -4.90
N ASN A 114 18.12 12.39 -3.75
CA ASN A 114 19.52 12.75 -3.62
C ASN A 114 20.48 11.63 -4.09
N ALA A 115 20.06 10.38 -3.97
CA ALA A 115 20.77 9.22 -4.50
C ALA A 115 20.56 9.01 -6.02
N GLY A 116 19.78 9.87 -6.70
CA GLY A 116 19.50 9.75 -8.14
C GLY A 116 18.51 8.62 -8.50
N LEU A 117 17.78 8.10 -7.50
CA LEU A 117 16.84 6.99 -7.65
C LEU A 117 15.40 7.45 -7.91
N ILE A 118 15.15 8.75 -7.99
CA ILE A 118 13.83 9.30 -8.37
C ILE A 118 13.96 10.02 -9.71
N TYR A 119 13.01 9.79 -10.59
CA TYR A 119 12.88 10.50 -11.86
C TYR A 119 11.40 10.77 -12.17
N THR A 120 11.16 11.62 -13.15
CA THR A 120 9.81 11.95 -13.65
C THR A 120 9.59 11.35 -15.02
N LYS A 121 8.33 10.96 -15.29
CA LYS A 121 7.89 10.43 -16.57
C LYS A 121 6.45 10.87 -16.83
N ASP A 122 6.17 11.24 -18.06
CA ASP A 122 4.79 11.53 -18.50
C ASP A 122 4.03 10.22 -18.66
N VAL A 123 2.83 10.17 -18.09
CA VAL A 123 1.93 9.01 -18.11
C VAL A 123 0.59 9.43 -18.68
N GLU A 124 0.09 8.68 -19.65
CA GLU A 124 -1.29 8.86 -20.15
C GLU A 124 -2.25 8.17 -19.19
N GLN A 125 -3.26 8.92 -18.74
CA GLN A 125 -4.29 8.45 -17.84
C GLN A 125 -5.67 8.94 -18.26
N PHE A 126 -6.70 8.26 -17.80
CA PHE A 126 -8.06 8.73 -17.98
C PHE A 126 -8.39 9.90 -17.04
N TYR A 127 -9.00 10.93 -17.61
CA TYR A 127 -9.46 12.13 -16.93
C TYR A 127 -10.98 12.24 -17.03
N ASP A 128 -11.63 12.41 -15.89
CA ASP A 128 -13.06 12.66 -15.80
C ASP A 128 -13.32 14.17 -15.95
N THR A 129 -13.83 14.59 -17.08
CA THR A 129 -14.12 16.02 -17.35
C THR A 129 -15.28 16.57 -16.53
N VAL A 130 -16.19 15.71 -16.05
CA VAL A 130 -17.32 16.10 -15.20
C VAL A 130 -16.87 16.34 -13.76
N LYS A 131 -15.97 15.50 -13.26
CA LYS A 131 -15.40 15.63 -11.92
C LYS A 131 -14.16 16.50 -11.88
N GLY A 132 -13.52 16.79 -13.01
CA GLY A 132 -12.34 17.62 -13.11
C GLY A 132 -11.09 16.95 -12.49
N MET A 133 -10.93 15.62 -12.61
CA MET A 133 -9.84 14.89 -11.97
C MET A 133 -9.37 13.70 -12.81
N PHE A 134 -8.12 13.31 -12.63
CA PHE A 134 -7.60 12.03 -13.12
C PHE A 134 -8.24 10.87 -12.36
N LEU A 135 -8.44 9.75 -13.05
CA LEU A 135 -9.10 8.58 -12.50
C LEU A 135 -8.05 7.52 -12.10
N ALA A 136 -8.01 7.18 -10.83
CA ALA A 136 -7.32 5.97 -10.39
C ALA A 136 -8.02 4.72 -11.00
N ASP A 137 -7.28 3.62 -11.14
CA ASP A 137 -7.72 2.40 -11.82
C ASP A 137 -9.09 1.90 -11.34
N ARG A 138 -9.38 2.03 -10.04
CA ARG A 138 -10.66 1.64 -9.41
C ARG A 138 -11.82 2.60 -9.68
N PHE A 139 -11.54 3.77 -10.23
CA PHE A 139 -12.57 4.70 -10.72
C PHE A 139 -12.92 4.49 -12.19
N ILE A 140 -12.27 3.54 -12.86
CA ILE A 140 -12.48 3.20 -14.25
C ILE A 140 -13.13 1.83 -14.34
N LYS A 141 -14.17 1.71 -15.12
CA LYS A 141 -14.75 0.43 -15.51
C LYS A 141 -15.02 0.41 -17.01
N GLY A 142 -15.13 -0.81 -17.55
CA GLY A 142 -15.45 -1.04 -18.95
C GLY A 142 -15.41 -2.51 -19.32
N THR A 143 -15.18 -2.80 -20.58
CA THR A 143 -15.11 -4.18 -21.09
C THR A 143 -13.66 -4.68 -21.04
N CYS A 144 -13.46 -5.87 -20.49
CA CYS A 144 -12.14 -6.52 -20.43
C CYS A 144 -11.54 -6.68 -21.84
N PRO A 145 -10.29 -6.24 -22.08
CA PRO A 145 -9.66 -6.36 -23.40
C PRO A 145 -9.28 -7.81 -23.76
N ARG A 146 -9.27 -8.73 -22.79
CA ARG A 146 -8.85 -10.12 -22.99
C ARG A 146 -10.02 -11.08 -23.22
N CYS A 147 -11.08 -11.00 -22.40
CA CYS A 147 -12.21 -11.95 -22.48
C CYS A 147 -13.56 -11.31 -22.87
N GLY A 148 -13.61 -10.00 -23.07
CA GLY A 148 -14.83 -9.29 -23.43
C GLY A 148 -15.89 -9.19 -22.32
N ALA A 149 -15.56 -9.53 -21.06
CA ALA A 149 -16.49 -9.41 -19.95
C ALA A 149 -16.79 -7.92 -19.69
N PRO A 150 -18.07 -7.51 -19.59
CA PRO A 150 -18.42 -6.13 -19.28
C PRO A 150 -18.16 -5.79 -17.80
N ASP A 151 -18.17 -4.50 -17.48
CA ASP A 151 -18.16 -3.94 -16.13
C ASP A 151 -16.94 -4.33 -15.28
N GLN A 152 -15.77 -4.50 -15.92
CA GLN A 152 -14.51 -4.84 -15.26
C GLN A 152 -13.73 -3.57 -14.88
N TYR A 153 -12.95 -3.64 -13.79
CA TYR A 153 -12.11 -2.53 -13.33
C TYR A 153 -10.94 -2.25 -14.29
N GLY A 154 -10.35 -1.06 -14.13
CA GLY A 154 -9.30 -0.56 -15.01
C GLY A 154 -7.98 -1.31 -14.92
N ASP A 155 -7.74 -2.06 -13.84
CA ASP A 155 -6.49 -2.77 -13.56
C ASP A 155 -6.57 -4.29 -13.72
N ASN A 156 -7.77 -4.87 -13.60
CA ASN A 156 -7.94 -6.33 -13.64
C ASN A 156 -9.34 -6.76 -14.06
N CYS A 157 -9.44 -8.01 -14.49
CA CYS A 157 -10.71 -8.66 -14.80
C CYS A 157 -11.07 -9.70 -13.72
N GLU A 158 -12.19 -9.50 -13.04
CA GLU A 158 -12.68 -10.45 -12.03
C GLU A 158 -13.13 -11.79 -12.64
N LYS A 159 -13.44 -11.81 -13.95
CA LYS A 159 -13.91 -13.02 -14.65
C LYS A 159 -12.78 -13.92 -15.15
N CYS A 160 -11.71 -13.37 -15.71
CA CYS A 160 -10.60 -14.15 -16.28
C CYS A 160 -9.26 -13.91 -15.58
N SER A 161 -9.23 -13.12 -14.51
CA SER A 161 -8.04 -12.77 -13.73
C SER A 161 -6.90 -12.09 -14.52
N ALA A 162 -7.19 -11.60 -15.74
CA ALA A 162 -6.21 -10.88 -16.53
C ALA A 162 -5.92 -9.51 -15.91
N VAL A 163 -4.64 -9.13 -15.88
CA VAL A 163 -4.17 -7.81 -15.52
C VAL A 163 -3.86 -7.03 -16.80
N TYR A 164 -4.20 -5.76 -16.84
CA TYR A 164 -4.01 -4.88 -18.01
C TYR A 164 -3.90 -3.42 -17.58
N SER A 165 -3.40 -2.57 -18.48
CA SER A 165 -3.41 -1.12 -18.25
C SER A 165 -4.83 -0.56 -18.33
N PRO A 166 -5.19 0.44 -17.51
CA PRO A 166 -6.48 1.13 -17.63
C PRO A 166 -6.79 1.62 -19.05
N THR A 167 -5.78 2.03 -19.80
CA THR A 167 -5.89 2.51 -21.17
C THR A 167 -6.27 1.43 -22.19
N GLU A 168 -6.11 0.14 -21.83
CA GLU A 168 -6.52 -1.00 -22.67
C GLU A 168 -8.02 -1.35 -22.53
N VAL A 169 -8.70 -0.81 -21.51
CA VAL A 169 -10.11 -1.10 -21.24
C VAL A 169 -10.98 -0.61 -22.41
N ILE A 170 -11.84 -1.49 -22.90
CA ILE A 170 -12.73 -1.18 -24.02
C ILE A 170 -13.99 -0.47 -23.49
N ASN A 171 -14.39 0.62 -24.14
CA ASN A 171 -15.52 1.45 -23.73
C ASN A 171 -15.44 1.86 -22.24
N PRO A 172 -14.35 2.54 -21.82
CA PRO A 172 -14.19 2.94 -20.44
C PRO A 172 -15.23 3.98 -20.03
N TYR A 173 -15.65 3.91 -18.76
CA TYR A 173 -16.47 4.93 -18.11
C TYR A 173 -16.00 5.18 -16.69
N SER A 174 -16.22 6.42 -16.21
CA SER A 174 -15.94 6.81 -14.83
C SER A 174 -17.00 6.26 -13.89
N THR A 175 -16.61 5.58 -12.83
CA THR A 175 -17.54 5.13 -11.77
C THR A 175 -18.06 6.29 -10.92
N LEU A 176 -17.43 7.47 -11.01
CA LEU A 176 -17.78 8.67 -10.25
C LEU A 176 -18.88 9.52 -10.92
N SER A 177 -18.89 9.58 -12.25
CA SER A 177 -19.80 10.43 -13.01
C SER A 177 -20.65 9.64 -14.02
N GLY A 178 -20.27 8.41 -14.36
CA GLY A 178 -20.85 7.63 -15.45
C GLY A 178 -20.42 8.11 -16.84
N SER A 179 -19.63 9.18 -16.95
CA SER A 179 -19.18 9.74 -18.21
C SER A 179 -18.06 8.92 -18.84
N ARG A 180 -17.89 9.06 -20.17
CA ARG A 180 -16.72 8.56 -20.86
C ARG A 180 -15.52 9.46 -20.54
N PRO A 181 -14.42 8.93 -19.97
CA PRO A 181 -13.25 9.74 -19.67
C PRO A 181 -12.43 10.03 -20.93
N GLU A 182 -11.61 11.07 -20.86
CA GLU A 182 -10.64 11.43 -21.88
C GLU A 182 -9.24 11.00 -21.47
N LEU A 183 -8.39 10.63 -22.44
CA LEU A 183 -6.95 10.43 -22.17
C LEU A 183 -6.28 11.80 -22.06
N ARG A 184 -5.54 11.99 -20.99
CA ARG A 184 -4.67 13.15 -20.73
C ARG A 184 -3.33 12.70 -20.17
N THR A 185 -2.32 13.51 -20.39
CA THR A 185 -0.98 13.26 -19.87
C THR A 185 -0.78 14.03 -18.58
N SER A 186 -0.18 13.38 -17.57
CA SER A 186 0.36 14.03 -16.38
C SER A 186 1.78 13.53 -16.09
N THR A 187 2.56 14.35 -15.39
CA THR A 187 3.94 14.00 -15.03
C THR A 187 3.96 13.29 -13.68
N HIS A 188 4.38 12.04 -13.68
CA HIS A 188 4.50 11.20 -12.49
C HIS A 188 5.94 11.05 -12.02
N TYR A 189 6.09 10.75 -10.73
CA TYR A 189 7.36 10.46 -10.08
C TYR A 189 7.54 8.95 -9.94
N PHE A 190 8.72 8.47 -10.33
CA PHE A 190 9.06 7.05 -10.31
C PHE A 190 10.28 6.79 -9.42
N PHE A 191 10.22 5.73 -8.64
CA PHE A 191 11.37 5.15 -7.97
C PHE A 191 12.00 4.09 -8.87
N LYS A 192 13.33 4.21 -9.13
CA LYS A 192 14.12 3.28 -9.96
C LYS A 192 14.38 1.97 -9.24
N LEU A 193 13.30 1.20 -8.99
CA LEU A 193 13.43 -0.11 -8.34
C LEU A 193 14.21 -1.11 -9.20
N SER A 194 14.16 -0.95 -10.52
CA SER A 194 14.91 -1.77 -11.49
C SER A 194 16.40 -1.45 -11.56
N ASP A 195 16.87 -0.42 -10.86
CA ASP A 195 18.30 -0.06 -10.83
C ASP A 195 19.15 -1.26 -10.36
N PRO A 196 20.24 -1.63 -11.08
CA PRO A 196 21.04 -2.80 -10.74
C PRO A 196 21.57 -2.82 -9.31
N GLU A 197 21.92 -1.67 -8.74
CA GLU A 197 22.41 -1.60 -7.35
C GLU A 197 21.25 -1.80 -6.35
N CYS A 198 20.03 -1.33 -6.66
CA CYS A 198 18.85 -1.63 -5.86
C CYS A 198 18.53 -3.13 -5.87
N VAL A 199 18.51 -3.75 -7.05
CA VAL A 199 18.25 -5.18 -7.20
C VAL A 199 19.30 -6.02 -6.49
N LYS A 200 20.60 -5.65 -6.63
CA LYS A 200 21.70 -6.33 -5.94
C LYS A 200 21.56 -6.21 -4.43
N PHE A 201 21.29 -4.99 -3.91
CA PHE A 201 21.06 -4.77 -2.48
C PHE A 201 19.90 -5.62 -1.95
N LEU A 202 18.77 -5.66 -2.66
CA LEU A 202 17.62 -6.44 -2.24
C LEU A 202 17.94 -7.94 -2.19
N ARG A 203 18.61 -8.48 -3.21
CA ARG A 203 19.06 -9.89 -3.23
C ARG A 203 19.96 -10.22 -2.05
N GLU A 204 20.99 -9.42 -1.82
CA GLU A 204 21.94 -9.63 -0.72
C GLU A 204 21.26 -9.49 0.66
N TRP A 205 20.29 -8.57 0.76
CA TRP A 205 19.59 -8.35 2.02
C TRP A 205 18.62 -9.50 2.32
N THR A 206 17.79 -9.93 1.38
CA THR A 206 16.77 -10.98 1.59
C THR A 206 17.39 -12.35 1.81
N THR A 207 18.49 -12.67 1.13
CA THR A 207 19.21 -13.95 1.31
C THR A 207 20.19 -13.96 2.50
N GLY A 208 20.42 -12.81 3.13
CA GLY A 208 21.37 -12.68 4.22
C GLY A 208 20.78 -13.01 5.59
N ASN A 209 21.67 -13.09 6.59
CA ASN A 209 21.30 -13.29 7.98
C ASN A 209 21.22 -11.99 8.76
N GLY A 210 20.37 -11.98 9.78
CA GLY A 210 20.33 -10.92 10.80
C GLY A 210 21.56 -10.93 11.71
N LYS A 211 21.63 -9.96 12.60
CA LYS A 211 22.74 -9.88 13.60
C LYS A 211 22.75 -11.03 14.60
N ASP A 212 21.66 -11.76 14.72
CA ASP A 212 21.49 -12.96 15.55
C ASP A 212 21.89 -14.25 14.82
N GLY A 213 22.31 -14.17 13.57
CA GLY A 213 22.72 -15.29 12.72
C GLY A 213 21.55 -16.04 12.07
N LEU A 214 20.31 -15.63 12.32
CA LEU A 214 19.13 -16.24 11.72
C LEU A 214 18.83 -15.59 10.34
N PRO A 215 18.20 -16.32 9.40
CA PRO A 215 17.74 -15.75 8.13
C PRO A 215 16.86 -14.52 8.39
N ARG A 216 17.03 -13.47 7.58
CA ARG A 216 16.19 -12.26 7.67
C ARG A 216 14.77 -12.50 7.18
N VAL A 217 14.63 -13.42 6.25
CA VAL A 217 13.37 -13.73 5.57
C VAL A 217 13.09 -15.22 5.72
N GLN A 218 11.85 -15.59 5.97
CA GLN A 218 11.43 -16.99 6.04
C GLN A 218 11.54 -17.66 4.66
N GLU A 219 11.75 -18.97 4.64
CA GLU A 219 12.00 -19.73 3.41
C GLU A 219 10.85 -19.60 2.40
N GLU A 220 9.61 -19.66 2.86
CA GLU A 220 8.42 -19.54 2.02
C GLU A 220 8.31 -18.14 1.38
N VAL A 221 8.66 -17.09 2.11
CA VAL A 221 8.68 -15.71 1.62
C VAL A 221 9.84 -15.53 0.64
N LEU A 222 11.03 -16.06 0.97
CA LEU A 222 12.20 -16.00 0.10
C LEU A 222 11.97 -16.69 -1.24
N ALA A 223 11.23 -17.82 -1.25
CA ALA A 223 10.85 -18.50 -2.48
C ALA A 223 10.02 -17.57 -3.39
N LYS A 224 9.10 -16.79 -2.82
CA LYS A 224 8.32 -15.79 -3.58
C LYS A 224 9.17 -14.60 -4.03
N ASP A 225 10.02 -14.08 -3.17
CA ASP A 225 10.96 -13.01 -3.52
C ASP A 225 11.87 -13.40 -4.68
N SER A 226 12.26 -14.67 -4.75
CA SER A 226 13.11 -15.20 -5.82
C SER A 226 12.46 -15.17 -7.20
N GLU A 227 11.12 -15.20 -7.29
CA GLU A 227 10.40 -15.01 -8.55
C GLU A 227 10.59 -13.58 -9.10
N TRP A 228 10.67 -12.58 -8.21
CA TRP A 228 10.83 -11.17 -8.59
C TRP A 228 12.30 -10.76 -8.71
N LEU A 229 13.15 -11.27 -7.81
CA LEU A 229 14.57 -10.92 -7.70
C LEU A 229 15.50 -11.93 -8.38
N GLY A 230 14.99 -13.03 -8.93
CA GLY A 230 15.76 -14.07 -9.62
C GLY A 230 16.50 -13.58 -10.87
N THR A 231 17.36 -14.41 -11.44
CA THR A 231 18.16 -14.07 -12.64
C THR A 231 17.29 -13.69 -13.83
N ASP A 232 16.10 -14.26 -13.95
CA ASP A 232 15.12 -13.99 -15.00
C ASP A 232 14.02 -13.03 -14.54
N GLY A 233 14.08 -12.54 -13.28
CA GLY A 233 13.13 -11.59 -12.72
C GLY A 233 13.39 -10.18 -13.23
N HIS A 234 12.32 -9.51 -13.65
CA HIS A 234 12.36 -8.12 -14.07
C HIS A 234 11.54 -7.27 -13.10
N LEU A 235 12.23 -6.63 -12.15
CA LEU A 235 11.59 -5.57 -11.38
C LEU A 235 11.35 -4.35 -12.29
N THR A 236 10.16 -3.80 -12.21
CA THR A 236 9.81 -2.54 -12.87
C THR A 236 9.90 -1.39 -11.89
N ASP A 237 10.15 -0.19 -12.40
CA ASP A 237 10.14 1.01 -11.58
C ASP A 237 8.75 1.29 -11.02
N TRP A 238 8.70 1.80 -9.81
CA TRP A 238 7.44 2.11 -9.13
C TRP A 238 7.01 3.55 -9.37
N ASP A 239 5.78 3.72 -9.86
CA ASP A 239 5.07 4.98 -9.81
C ASP A 239 4.66 5.28 -8.35
N ILE A 240 5.31 6.29 -7.76
CA ILE A 240 5.11 6.70 -6.37
C ILE A 240 4.19 7.92 -6.23
N SER A 241 3.65 8.42 -7.33
CA SER A 241 2.77 9.58 -7.35
C SER A 241 1.34 9.25 -7.74
N ARG A 242 0.42 10.14 -7.40
CA ARG A 242 -0.96 10.15 -7.86
C ARG A 242 -1.39 11.60 -8.05
N ASP A 243 -2.18 11.86 -9.09
CA ASP A 243 -2.72 13.20 -9.33
C ASP A 243 -3.77 13.60 -8.29
N ALA A 244 -3.76 14.88 -7.93
CA ALA A 244 -4.78 15.44 -7.06
C ALA A 244 -6.19 15.43 -7.70
N PRO A 245 -7.26 15.37 -6.89
CA PRO A 245 -7.25 15.21 -5.45
C PRO A 245 -7.04 13.73 -5.05
N TYR A 246 -6.07 13.47 -4.22
CA TYR A 246 -5.77 12.12 -3.71
C TYR A 246 -5.53 12.16 -2.20
N PHE A 247 -6.09 11.21 -1.47
CA PHE A 247 -5.84 11.08 -0.04
C PHE A 247 -4.57 10.28 0.19
N GLY A 248 -3.48 10.98 0.41
CA GLY A 248 -2.13 10.44 0.55
C GLY A 248 -1.17 11.45 1.17
N ILE A 249 0.12 11.20 1.04
CA ILE A 249 1.18 12.07 1.55
C ILE A 249 1.75 12.87 0.38
N ASP A 250 1.81 14.19 0.54
CA ASP A 250 2.33 15.09 -0.49
C ASP A 250 3.80 14.81 -0.83
N ILE A 251 4.12 14.76 -2.12
CA ILE A 251 5.49 14.73 -2.60
C ILE A 251 6.11 16.13 -2.42
N PRO A 252 7.28 16.27 -1.75
CA PRO A 252 7.84 17.57 -1.42
C PRO A 252 8.07 18.53 -2.59
N ASP A 253 8.34 17.96 -3.78
CA ASP A 253 8.61 18.75 -5.00
C ASP A 253 7.36 19.03 -5.82
N SER A 254 6.23 18.44 -5.46
CA SER A 254 4.98 18.58 -6.20
C SER A 254 3.80 18.48 -5.22
N PRO A 255 3.57 19.54 -4.44
CA PRO A 255 2.44 19.59 -3.52
C PRO A 255 1.13 19.36 -4.29
N GLY A 256 0.33 18.40 -3.82
CA GLY A 256 -0.92 17.98 -4.47
C GLY A 256 -0.80 16.72 -5.35
N ASN A 257 0.39 16.13 -5.43
CA ASN A 257 0.67 14.82 -6.06
C ASN A 257 1.19 13.81 -5.04
#